data_24e01b99af51ddd10a75870476e9d084
#
_entry.id   24e01b99af51ddd10a75870476e9d084
#
_cell.length_a   1.000
_cell.length_b   1.000
_cell.length_c   1.000
_cell.angle_alpha   90.00
_cell.angle_beta   90.00
_cell.angle_gamma   90.00
#
_symmetry.space_group_name_H-M   'P 1'
#
loop_
_entity.id
_entity.type
_entity.pdbx_description
1 polymer ?
#
loop_
_entity_poly.entity_id
_entity_poly.type
_entity_poly.pdbx_seq_one_letter_code
_entity_poly.pdbx_strand_id
1 'polypeptide(L)'
;MSVSDSALRRVLARARDGKSLDRAEAEVALHARGEQLSALLGHAGRIRGAGLAAAGRPGVITYSRKVFIPLTRLCRDRCGYCTFATVPGKLPAPYLSEDEVLEIA
;
A
#
# COMPACT_ATOMS: atom_id res chain seq x y z
N MET A 1 5.11 7.23 20.28
CA MET A 1 4.26 6.85 21.43
C MET A 1 4.05 5.34 21.41
N SER A 2 4.21 4.68 22.52
CA SER A 2 3.93 3.25 22.65
C SER A 2 2.45 3.10 23.02
N VAL A 3 1.73 2.30 22.25
CA VAL A 3 0.35 1.94 22.53
C VAL A 3 0.34 0.83 23.58
N SER A 4 -0.55 0.92 24.57
CA SER A 4 -0.66 -0.13 25.58
C SER A 4 -1.28 -1.40 24.95
N ASP A 5 -0.79 -2.56 25.40
CA ASP A 5 -1.32 -3.87 24.94
C ASP A 5 -2.82 -4.01 25.22
N SER A 6 -3.32 -3.41 26.28
CA SER A 6 -4.74 -3.45 26.62
C SER A 6 -5.59 -2.63 25.63
N ALA A 7 -5.08 -1.50 25.13
CA ALA A 7 -5.77 -0.69 24.12
C ALA A 7 -5.87 -1.45 22.80
N LEU A 8 -4.75 -2.02 22.32
CA LEU A 8 -4.75 -2.80 21.10
C LEU A 8 -5.65 -4.04 21.21
N ARG A 9 -5.61 -4.78 22.32
CA ARG A 9 -6.49 -5.94 22.52
C ARG A 9 -7.97 -5.58 22.41
N ARG A 10 -8.38 -4.43 22.97
CA ARG A 10 -9.77 -3.93 22.83
C ARG A 10 -10.13 -3.65 21.37
N VAL A 11 -9.23 -2.97 20.65
CA VAL A 11 -9.40 -2.66 19.22
C VAL A 11 -9.55 -3.95 18.40
N LEU A 12 -8.64 -4.91 18.61
CA LEU A 12 -8.67 -6.21 17.90
C LEU A 12 -9.91 -7.04 18.24
N ALA A 13 -10.40 -6.99 19.48
CA ALA A 13 -11.64 -7.64 19.86
C ALA A 13 -12.85 -7.06 19.10
N ARG A 14 -12.94 -5.74 18.98
CA ARG A 14 -14.01 -5.09 18.18
C ARG A 14 -13.95 -5.51 16.72
N ALA A 15 -12.75 -5.51 16.13
CA ALA A 15 -12.54 -5.93 14.73
C ALA A 15 -12.92 -7.40 14.54
N ARG A 16 -12.58 -8.29 15.50
CA ARG A 16 -12.98 -9.70 15.48
C ARG A 16 -14.49 -9.87 15.52
N ASP A 17 -15.18 -9.03 16.27
CA ASP A 17 -16.65 -9.06 16.38
C ASP A 17 -17.36 -8.39 15.18
N GLY A 18 -16.62 -8.08 14.11
CA GLY A 18 -17.17 -7.51 12.88
C GLY A 18 -17.54 -6.02 12.99
N LYS A 19 -17.10 -5.34 14.04
CA LYS A 19 -17.37 -3.91 14.23
C LYS A 19 -16.30 -3.07 13.52
N SER A 20 -16.73 -2.06 12.78
CA SER A 20 -15.82 -1.07 12.21
C SER A 20 -15.08 -0.31 13.31
N LEU A 21 -13.80 -0.04 13.08
CA LEU A 21 -13.00 0.79 13.98
C LEU A 21 -13.36 2.26 13.77
N ASP A 22 -13.45 2.99 14.86
CA ASP A 22 -13.49 4.44 14.80
C ASP A 22 -12.08 5.04 14.59
N ARG A 23 -12.00 6.36 14.48
CA ARG A 23 -10.73 7.05 14.23
C ARG A 23 -9.71 6.82 15.35
N ALA A 24 -10.13 6.87 16.59
CA ALA A 24 -9.23 6.68 17.73
C ALA A 24 -8.72 5.24 17.80
N GLU A 25 -9.57 4.27 17.54
CA GLU A 25 -9.22 2.85 17.45
C GLU A 25 -8.27 2.57 16.28
N ALA A 26 -8.49 3.19 15.11
CA ALA A 26 -7.59 3.08 13.96
C ALA A 26 -6.20 3.67 14.29
N GLU A 27 -6.14 4.78 14.99
CA GLU A 27 -4.89 5.38 15.46
C GLU A 27 -4.12 4.43 16.39
N VAL A 28 -4.81 3.78 17.33
CA VAL A 28 -4.21 2.73 18.17
C VAL A 28 -3.60 1.62 17.31
N ALA A 29 -4.32 1.14 16.30
CA ALA A 29 -3.85 0.09 15.41
C ALA A 29 -2.60 0.52 14.60
N LEU A 30 -2.53 1.77 14.13
CA LEU A 30 -1.38 2.32 13.39
C LEU A 30 -0.07 2.36 14.21
N HIS A 31 -0.17 2.41 15.53
CA HIS A 31 0.98 2.42 16.42
C HIS A 31 1.45 1.03 16.85
N ALA A 32 0.79 -0.05 16.42
CA ALA A 32 1.18 -1.42 16.73
C ALA A 32 2.60 -1.73 16.23
N ARG A 33 3.40 -2.41 17.06
CA ARG A 33 4.78 -2.83 16.75
C ARG A 33 5.05 -4.23 17.31
N GLY A 34 6.07 -4.90 16.80
CA GLY A 34 6.49 -6.22 17.29
C GLY A 34 5.32 -7.23 17.31
N GLU A 35 5.11 -7.87 18.43
CA GLU A 35 4.03 -8.86 18.62
C GLU A 35 2.63 -8.27 18.42
N GLN A 36 2.44 -6.99 18.78
CA GLN A 36 1.19 -6.28 18.53
C GLN A 36 0.90 -6.17 17.04
N LEU A 37 1.90 -5.87 16.22
CA LEU A 37 1.77 -5.83 14.76
C LEU A 37 1.46 -7.22 14.21
N SER A 38 2.12 -8.25 14.70
CA SER A 38 1.84 -9.64 14.28
C SER A 38 0.40 -10.04 14.57
N ALA A 39 -0.14 -9.67 15.73
CA ALA A 39 -1.54 -9.90 16.07
C ALA A 39 -2.50 -9.13 15.14
N LEU A 40 -2.19 -7.86 14.84
CA LEU A 40 -2.96 -7.03 13.92
C LEU A 40 -2.99 -7.64 12.51
N LEU A 41 -1.83 -8.07 11.99
CA LEU A 41 -1.72 -8.73 10.69
C LEU A 41 -2.51 -10.04 10.63
N GLY A 42 -2.52 -10.83 11.70
CA GLY A 42 -3.35 -12.03 11.81
C GLY A 42 -4.85 -11.72 11.71
N HIS A 43 -5.30 -10.64 12.35
CA HIS A 43 -6.69 -10.18 12.23
C HIS A 43 -7.02 -9.68 10.82
N ALA A 44 -6.15 -8.86 10.22
CA ALA A 44 -6.32 -8.37 8.86
C ALA A 44 -6.39 -9.52 7.84
N GLY A 45 -5.54 -10.53 8.00
CA GLY A 45 -5.54 -11.75 7.19
C GLY A 45 -6.86 -12.52 7.25
N ARG A 46 -7.44 -12.65 8.45
CA ARG A 46 -8.75 -13.31 8.61
C ARG A 46 -9.89 -12.54 7.93
N ILE A 47 -9.92 -11.22 8.10
CA ILE A 47 -10.93 -10.36 7.46
C ILE A 47 -10.81 -10.43 5.94
N ARG A 48 -9.58 -10.36 5.42
CA ARG A 48 -9.30 -10.52 3.99
C ARG A 48 -9.75 -11.89 3.48
N GLY A 49 -9.40 -12.98 4.20
CA GLY A 49 -9.80 -14.34 3.85
C GLY A 49 -11.31 -14.51 3.79
N ALA A 50 -12.03 -13.97 4.77
CA ALA A 50 -13.49 -13.98 4.79
C ALA A 50 -14.09 -13.21 3.60
N GLY A 51 -13.52 -12.04 3.26
CA GLY A 51 -13.96 -11.26 2.10
C GLY A 51 -13.72 -11.99 0.77
N LEU A 52 -12.57 -12.66 0.61
CA LEU A 52 -12.29 -13.47 -0.58
C LEU A 52 -13.23 -14.67 -0.71
N ALA A 53 -13.53 -15.35 0.40
CA ALA A 53 -14.46 -16.46 0.43
C ALA A 53 -15.87 -15.99 0.03
N ALA A 54 -16.33 -14.87 0.60
CA ALA A 54 -17.63 -14.29 0.25
C ALA A 54 -17.72 -13.87 -1.22
N ALA A 55 -16.60 -13.48 -1.84
CA ALA A 55 -16.49 -13.15 -3.26
C ALA A 55 -16.32 -14.40 -4.17
N GLY A 56 -16.38 -15.59 -3.63
CA GLY A 56 -16.20 -16.85 -4.38
C GLY A 56 -14.76 -17.09 -4.85
N ARG A 57 -13.77 -16.43 -4.22
CA ARG A 57 -12.34 -16.54 -4.57
C ARG A 57 -11.46 -16.86 -3.35
N PRO A 58 -11.76 -17.93 -2.59
CA PRO A 58 -10.97 -18.26 -1.41
C PRO A 58 -9.51 -18.56 -1.78
N GLY A 59 -8.59 -17.98 -1.02
CA GLY A 59 -7.15 -18.22 -1.20
C GLY A 59 -6.52 -17.60 -2.46
N VAL A 60 -7.27 -16.85 -3.26
CA VAL A 60 -6.75 -16.22 -4.49
C VAL A 60 -6.01 -14.93 -4.16
N ILE A 61 -4.78 -14.82 -4.67
CA ILE A 61 -4.00 -13.57 -4.70
C ILE A 61 -3.76 -13.21 -6.15
N THR A 62 -4.15 -12.00 -6.54
CA THR A 62 -3.89 -11.48 -7.87
C THR A 62 -2.65 -10.60 -7.87
N TYR A 63 -1.95 -10.55 -8.99
CA TYR A 63 -0.84 -9.64 -9.21
C TYR A 63 -0.80 -9.18 -10.66
N SER A 64 -0.22 -8.03 -10.90
CA SER A 64 0.03 -7.53 -12.26
C SER A 64 1.47 -7.82 -12.68
N ARG A 65 1.63 -8.53 -13.78
CA ARG A 65 2.94 -8.70 -14.44
C ARG A 65 3.21 -7.49 -15.32
N LYS A 66 3.63 -6.40 -14.71
CA LYS A 66 3.88 -5.13 -15.40
C LYS A 66 5.21 -4.55 -14.93
N VAL A 67 5.88 -3.89 -15.84
CA VAL A 67 7.03 -3.03 -15.55
C VAL A 67 6.65 -1.58 -15.86
N PHE A 68 7.14 -0.65 -15.05
CA PHE A 68 7.00 0.77 -15.31
C PHE A 68 8.12 1.23 -16.23
N ILE A 69 7.76 1.75 -17.41
CA ILE A 69 8.69 2.32 -18.36
C ILE A 69 8.44 3.83 -18.42
N PRO A 70 9.27 4.67 -17.79
CA PRO A 70 9.12 6.10 -17.81
C PRO A 70 9.61 6.67 -19.15
N LEU A 71 8.80 6.48 -20.21
CA LEU A 71 9.14 6.86 -21.58
C LEU A 71 9.61 8.31 -21.72
N THR A 72 9.02 9.21 -20.91
CA THR A 72 9.44 10.60 -20.81
C THR A 72 9.32 11.11 -19.38
N ARG A 73 10.18 12.03 -19.00
CA ARG A 73 10.10 12.79 -17.75
C ARG A 73 9.60 14.22 -17.97
N LEU A 74 9.26 14.57 -19.21
CA LEU A 74 8.63 15.85 -19.52
C LEU A 74 7.20 15.88 -19.01
N CYS A 75 6.84 16.93 -18.27
CA CYS A 75 5.49 17.16 -17.79
C CYS A 75 5.22 18.66 -17.70
N ARG A 76 4.01 19.09 -18.05
CA ARG A 76 3.58 20.48 -17.91
C ARG A 76 3.19 20.82 -16.46
N ASP A 77 2.80 19.83 -15.68
CA ASP A 77 2.37 20.00 -14.31
C ASP A 77 3.56 20.16 -13.36
N ARG A 78 3.33 20.85 -12.25
CA ARG A 78 4.29 21.07 -11.18
C ARG A 78 3.72 20.57 -9.85
N CYS A 79 3.51 19.26 -9.76
CA CYS A 79 2.99 18.65 -8.53
C CYS A 79 4.09 18.59 -7.48
N GLY A 80 3.83 19.14 -6.30
CA GLY A 80 4.78 19.12 -5.18
C GLY A 80 5.13 17.73 -4.66
N TYR A 81 4.34 16.74 -5.02
CA TYR A 81 4.54 15.33 -4.70
C TYR A 81 5.41 14.59 -5.73
N CYS A 82 5.40 14.99 -7.00
CA CYS A 82 5.99 14.23 -8.10
C CYS A 82 7.52 14.39 -8.15
N THR A 83 8.24 13.28 -8.14
CA THR A 83 9.69 13.20 -8.27
C THR A 83 10.17 12.85 -9.69
N PHE A 84 9.26 12.55 -10.62
CA PHE A 84 9.59 12.12 -11.98
C PHE A 84 9.71 13.27 -12.97
N ALA A 85 8.84 14.27 -12.85
CA ALA A 85 8.81 15.39 -13.79
C ALA A 85 10.09 16.23 -13.68
N THR A 86 10.65 16.61 -14.85
CA THR A 86 11.79 17.49 -14.90
C THR A 86 11.66 18.46 -16.09
N VAL A 87 12.43 19.54 -16.04
CA VAL A 87 12.40 20.56 -17.10
C VAL A 87 13.25 20.13 -18.31
N PRO A 88 12.88 20.55 -19.53
CA PRO A 88 13.59 20.14 -20.75
C PRO A 88 15.10 20.37 -20.71
N GLY A 89 15.56 21.50 -20.17
CA GLY A 89 16.98 21.83 -20.11
C GLY A 89 17.84 20.93 -19.20
N LYS A 90 17.21 20.07 -18.40
CA LYS A 90 17.92 19.11 -17.53
C LYS A 90 17.87 17.68 -18.05
N LEU A 91 17.20 17.45 -19.17
CA LEU A 91 17.10 16.13 -19.79
C LEU A 91 18.11 16.00 -20.93
N PRO A 92 18.87 14.88 -20.99
CA PRO A 92 19.75 14.61 -22.13
C PRO A 92 18.94 14.34 -23.42
N ALA A 93 17.76 13.76 -23.29
CA ALA A 93 16.81 13.52 -24.37
C ALA A 93 15.37 13.62 -23.85
N PRO A 94 14.39 14.05 -24.67
CA PRO A 94 13.01 14.20 -24.25
C PRO A 94 12.30 12.86 -24.00
N TYR A 95 12.74 11.79 -24.66
CA TYR A 95 12.17 10.44 -24.57
C TYR A 95 13.28 9.40 -24.47
N LEU A 96 12.97 8.24 -23.89
CA LEU A 96 13.83 7.07 -23.99
C LEU A 96 13.92 6.60 -25.43
N SER A 97 15.09 6.06 -25.81
CA SER A 97 15.26 5.33 -27.07
C SER A 97 14.57 3.95 -27.01
N GLU A 98 14.38 3.32 -28.15
CA GLU A 98 13.84 1.96 -28.24
C GLU A 98 14.70 0.96 -27.46
N ASP A 99 16.02 1.07 -27.55
CA ASP A 99 16.94 0.19 -26.83
C ASP A 99 16.83 0.36 -25.32
N GLU A 100 16.73 1.59 -24.82
CA GLU A 100 16.51 1.87 -23.40
C GLU A 100 15.17 1.31 -22.89
N VAL A 101 14.11 1.39 -23.71
CA VAL A 101 12.80 0.80 -23.37
C VAL A 101 12.90 -0.72 -23.30
N LEU A 102 13.58 -1.35 -24.26
CA LEU A 102 13.76 -2.82 -24.27
C LEU A 102 14.63 -3.32 -23.12
N GLU A 103 15.61 -2.52 -22.68
CA GLU A 103 16.44 -2.88 -21.52
C GLU A 103 15.64 -2.90 -20.20
N ILE A 104 14.61 -2.06 -20.08
CA ILE A 104 13.73 -2.02 -18.90
C ILE A 104 12.68 -3.13 -18.95
N ALA A 105 12.21 -3.51 -20.11
CA ALA A 105 11.14 -4.48 -20.30
C ALA A 105 11.61 -5.92 -20.03
#